data_2ef3e591d4f5125ad31e0a50caae0634
#
_entry.id   2ef3e591d4f5125ad31e0a50caae0634
#
_cell.length_a   1.000
_cell.length_b   1.000
_cell.length_c   1.000
_cell.angle_alpha   90.00
_cell.angle_beta   90.00
_cell.angle_gamma   90.00
#
_symmetry.space_group_name_H-M   'P 1'
#
loop_
_entity.id
_entity.type
_entity.pdbx_description
1 polymer ?
#
loop_
_entity_poly.entity_id
_entity_poly.type
_entity_poly.pdbx_seq_one_letter_code
_entity_poly.pdbx_strand_id
1 'polypeptide(L)'
;MKAFIDWLLENSIPCIENLELRNISWLKAGGIIKFFITPISEDQCKKIVLYFSKNKINFYVLGNISNVILRDGLILTPIINLSKLNEIKILSSQNNLKLNVECGVPIPRFANFVIKQGFKGTEGLLGIPGTVGGGIYMNASSYGNNLSDCLLSVKVIDEKGNIIELNKKDLNFTLRKSILHEKKLIAISCIFDFPSNNRVDVKEIQNKSKKIMIHRKTFQESDLPNLGSIFATKNIYKELSKINIYFFLLYLINKVGTFITFKFFKSKIINYRKKIVSLYAKSLNLEKFKKFSVSEKTLNCLINKGSSEASEAIELLKLLESKTKHIVKMENIILDQID
;
A
#
# COMPACT_ATOMS: atom_id res chain seq x y z
N MET A 1 -30.82 1.45 -8.75
CA MET A 1 -29.79 0.48 -9.16
C MET A 1 -29.74 0.31 -10.68
N LYS A 2 -30.82 -0.07 -11.33
CA LYS A 2 -30.90 -0.20 -12.80
C LYS A 2 -30.46 1.08 -13.54
N ALA A 3 -31.00 2.22 -13.18
CA ALA A 3 -30.65 3.52 -13.78
C ALA A 3 -29.16 3.87 -13.68
N PHE A 4 -28.46 3.40 -12.65
CA PHE A 4 -27.02 3.59 -12.52
C PHE A 4 -26.23 2.70 -13.50
N ILE A 5 -26.65 1.46 -13.66
CA ILE A 5 -26.03 0.54 -14.62
C ILE A 5 -26.25 1.04 -16.04
N ASP A 6 -27.48 1.44 -16.38
CA ASP A 6 -27.82 1.99 -17.70
C ASP A 6 -26.97 3.23 -18.00
N TRP A 7 -26.79 4.13 -17.00
CA TRP A 7 -25.92 5.32 -17.14
C TRP A 7 -24.44 4.95 -17.37
N LEU A 8 -23.90 3.93 -16.68
CA LEU A 8 -22.54 3.45 -16.91
C LEU A 8 -22.36 2.93 -18.34
N LEU A 9 -23.34 2.17 -18.85
CA LEU A 9 -23.34 1.64 -20.22
C LEU A 9 -23.40 2.75 -21.26
N GLU A 10 -24.31 3.73 -21.10
CA GLU A 10 -24.45 4.90 -21.99
C GLU A 10 -23.15 5.72 -22.06
N ASN A 11 -22.37 5.80 -20.98
CA ASN A 11 -21.08 6.49 -20.94
C ASN A 11 -19.89 5.58 -21.26
N SER A 12 -20.13 4.32 -21.65
CA SER A 12 -19.11 3.32 -21.94
C SER A 12 -18.09 3.15 -20.81
N ILE A 13 -18.54 3.26 -19.55
CA ILE A 13 -17.70 3.14 -18.36
C ILE A 13 -17.71 1.67 -17.89
N PRO A 14 -16.56 0.99 -17.91
CA PRO A 14 -16.48 -0.40 -17.50
C PRO A 14 -16.80 -0.58 -16.01
N CYS A 15 -17.68 -1.53 -15.72
CA CYS A 15 -18.06 -1.91 -14.36
C CYS A 15 -18.18 -3.43 -14.28
N ILE A 16 -17.64 -4.00 -13.20
CA ILE A 16 -17.85 -5.41 -12.85
C ILE A 16 -18.80 -5.45 -11.66
N GLU A 17 -19.92 -6.17 -11.84
CA GLU A 17 -20.85 -6.40 -10.75
C GLU A 17 -20.49 -7.65 -9.96
N ASN A 18 -20.74 -7.60 -8.63
CA ASN A 18 -20.56 -8.73 -7.71
C ASN A 18 -19.14 -9.32 -7.76
N LEU A 19 -18.12 -8.45 -7.76
CA LEU A 19 -16.72 -8.85 -7.80
C LEU A 19 -16.27 -9.35 -6.42
N GLU A 20 -15.83 -10.59 -6.35
CA GLU A 20 -15.26 -11.18 -5.13
C GLU A 20 -13.88 -10.61 -4.81
N LEU A 21 -13.71 -10.04 -3.63
CA LEU A 21 -12.44 -9.45 -3.17
C LEU A 21 -11.29 -10.44 -3.12
N ARG A 22 -11.56 -11.71 -2.79
CA ARG A 22 -10.52 -12.75 -2.76
C ARG A 22 -9.78 -12.90 -4.09
N ASN A 23 -10.42 -12.53 -5.22
CA ASN A 23 -9.82 -12.66 -6.55
C ASN A 23 -8.84 -11.52 -6.85
N ILE A 24 -9.03 -10.33 -6.26
CA ILE A 24 -8.29 -9.10 -6.60
C ILE A 24 -7.46 -8.52 -5.45
N SER A 25 -7.83 -8.78 -4.18
CA SER A 25 -7.07 -8.26 -3.04
C SER A 25 -5.77 -9.03 -2.81
N TRP A 26 -4.76 -8.35 -2.30
CA TRP A 26 -3.48 -8.99 -1.94
C TRP A 26 -3.62 -9.93 -0.73
N LEU A 27 -4.57 -9.66 0.15
CA LEU A 27 -4.89 -10.54 1.28
C LEU A 27 -5.66 -11.79 0.87
N LYS A 28 -6.27 -11.81 -0.33
CA LYS A 28 -7.12 -12.91 -0.82
C LYS A 28 -8.32 -13.18 0.08
N ALA A 29 -8.86 -12.15 0.73
CA ALA A 29 -10.00 -12.23 1.63
C ALA A 29 -10.86 -10.98 1.53
N GLY A 30 -12.11 -11.09 2.01
CA GLY A 30 -13.13 -10.04 2.03
C GLY A 30 -14.37 -10.41 1.23
N GLY A 31 -15.39 -9.57 1.32
CA GLY A 31 -16.70 -9.80 0.73
C GLY A 31 -16.79 -9.60 -0.78
N ILE A 32 -17.96 -9.21 -1.23
CA ILE A 32 -18.32 -9.04 -2.65
C ILE A 32 -18.62 -7.56 -2.90
N ILE A 33 -17.90 -6.95 -3.82
CA ILE A 33 -18.12 -5.56 -4.25
C ILE A 33 -19.27 -5.56 -5.28
N LYS A 34 -20.35 -4.84 -4.97
CA LYS A 34 -21.51 -4.75 -5.87
C LYS A 34 -21.15 -4.05 -7.18
N PHE A 35 -20.42 -2.92 -7.10
CA PHE A 35 -20.04 -2.13 -8.27
C PHE A 35 -18.54 -1.79 -8.23
N PHE A 36 -17.76 -2.47 -9.06
CA PHE A 36 -16.34 -2.22 -9.25
C PHE A 36 -16.11 -1.54 -10.58
N ILE A 37 -15.87 -0.22 -10.54
CA ILE A 37 -15.85 0.66 -11.71
C ILE A 37 -14.40 0.94 -12.09
N THR A 38 -14.07 0.71 -13.37
CA THR A 38 -12.70 0.87 -13.87
C THR A 38 -12.66 1.88 -15.03
N PRO A 39 -12.70 3.20 -14.75
CA PRO A 39 -12.62 4.21 -15.79
C PRO A 39 -11.32 4.09 -16.60
N ILE A 40 -11.41 4.33 -17.91
CA ILE A 40 -10.28 4.23 -18.85
C ILE A 40 -9.72 5.59 -19.27
N SER A 41 -10.31 6.68 -18.78
CA SER A 41 -9.90 8.06 -19.11
C SER A 41 -10.22 9.03 -17.98
N GLU A 42 -9.53 10.17 -17.99
CA GLU A 42 -9.79 11.30 -17.09
C GLU A 42 -11.24 11.80 -17.24
N ASP A 43 -11.77 11.85 -18.46
CA ASP A 43 -13.18 12.25 -18.73
C ASP A 43 -14.18 11.32 -18.05
N GLN A 44 -13.95 10.00 -18.13
CA GLN A 44 -14.79 9.03 -17.42
C GLN A 44 -14.71 9.20 -15.89
N CYS A 45 -13.52 9.46 -15.33
CA CYS A 45 -13.39 9.76 -13.90
C CYS A 45 -14.21 10.98 -13.51
N LYS A 46 -14.12 12.05 -14.29
CA LYS A 46 -14.90 13.28 -14.09
C LYS A 46 -16.40 13.02 -14.14
N LYS A 47 -16.89 12.29 -15.15
CA LYS A 47 -18.31 11.92 -15.29
C LYS A 47 -18.80 11.14 -14.07
N ILE A 48 -18.03 10.15 -13.59
CA ILE A 48 -18.36 9.35 -12.41
C ILE A 48 -18.50 10.24 -11.17
N VAL A 49 -17.53 11.13 -10.94
CA VAL A 49 -17.55 12.05 -9.79
C VAL A 49 -18.78 12.94 -9.83
N LEU A 50 -19.08 13.53 -10.99
CA LEU A 50 -20.27 14.39 -11.16
C LEU A 50 -21.57 13.62 -10.95
N TYR A 51 -21.66 12.39 -11.46
CA TYR A 51 -22.84 11.54 -11.25
C TYR A 51 -23.03 11.21 -9.76
N PHE A 52 -21.96 10.82 -9.06
CA PHE A 52 -22.01 10.48 -7.64
C PHE A 52 -22.33 11.70 -6.78
N SER A 53 -21.73 12.84 -7.09
CA SER A 53 -21.99 14.10 -6.39
C SER A 53 -23.47 14.52 -6.55
N LYS A 54 -23.99 14.51 -7.78
CA LYS A 54 -25.41 14.84 -8.08
C LYS A 54 -26.39 13.94 -7.35
N ASN A 55 -26.09 12.64 -7.27
CA ASN A 55 -26.96 11.63 -6.66
C ASN A 55 -26.66 11.36 -5.19
N LYS A 56 -25.71 12.10 -4.58
CA LYS A 56 -25.27 11.94 -3.19
C LYS A 56 -24.81 10.51 -2.86
N ILE A 57 -24.13 9.87 -3.80
CA ILE A 57 -23.61 8.50 -3.66
C ILE A 57 -22.20 8.58 -3.07
N ASN A 58 -21.99 7.93 -1.93
CA ASN A 58 -20.66 7.72 -1.38
C ASN A 58 -19.90 6.67 -2.21
N PHE A 59 -18.60 6.80 -2.30
CA PHE A 59 -17.75 5.86 -3.03
C PHE A 59 -16.35 5.81 -2.43
N TYR A 60 -15.60 4.76 -2.74
CA TYR A 60 -14.17 4.66 -2.43
C TYR A 60 -13.33 4.58 -3.68
N VAL A 61 -12.12 5.13 -3.62
CA VAL A 61 -11.11 4.98 -4.67
C VAL A 61 -10.02 4.06 -4.15
N LEU A 62 -9.84 2.91 -4.80
CA LEU A 62 -8.86 1.91 -4.39
C LEU A 62 -7.89 1.61 -5.53
N GLY A 63 -6.60 1.50 -5.20
CA GLY A 63 -5.57 0.97 -6.11
C GLY A 63 -5.58 -0.57 -6.14
N ASN A 64 -4.39 -1.18 -5.96
CA ASN A 64 -4.21 -2.65 -6.00
C ASN A 64 -4.73 -3.40 -4.76
N ILE A 65 -5.45 -2.75 -3.86
CA ILE A 65 -5.98 -3.35 -2.61
C ILE A 65 -4.88 -4.13 -1.86
N SER A 66 -3.70 -3.52 -1.78
CA SER A 66 -2.51 -4.13 -1.15
C SER A 66 -2.26 -3.64 0.28
N ASN A 67 -3.06 -2.69 0.76
CA ASN A 67 -2.96 -2.12 2.11
C ASN A 67 -4.34 -1.89 2.76
N VAL A 68 -5.39 -2.44 2.17
CA VAL A 68 -6.79 -2.24 2.60
C VAL A 68 -7.44 -3.58 2.85
N ILE A 69 -8.17 -3.70 3.95
CA ILE A 69 -9.08 -4.81 4.25
C ILE A 69 -10.51 -4.28 4.19
N LEU A 70 -11.35 -4.94 3.40
CA LEU A 70 -12.77 -4.68 3.35
C LEU A 70 -13.51 -5.80 4.07
N ARG A 71 -14.66 -5.45 4.69
CA ARG A 71 -15.51 -6.38 5.41
C ARG A 71 -16.02 -7.54 4.55
N ASP A 72 -16.51 -8.57 5.17
CA ASP A 72 -17.23 -9.66 4.51
C ASP A 72 -18.66 -9.23 4.12
N GLY A 73 -19.34 -10.08 3.35
CA GLY A 73 -20.69 -9.84 2.83
C GLY A 73 -20.72 -8.94 1.59
N LEU A 74 -21.89 -8.48 1.22
CA LEU A 74 -22.10 -7.61 0.06
C LEU A 74 -21.77 -6.15 0.42
N ILE A 75 -20.92 -5.53 -0.37
CA ILE A 75 -20.50 -4.13 -0.26
C ILE A 75 -21.24 -3.34 -1.34
N LEU A 76 -22.20 -2.52 -0.93
CA LEU A 76 -23.06 -1.74 -1.83
C LEU A 76 -22.38 -0.44 -2.28
N THR A 77 -21.51 0.14 -1.45
CA THR A 77 -20.75 1.36 -1.80
C THR A 77 -19.89 1.11 -3.04
N PRO A 78 -20.07 1.89 -4.13
CA PRO A 78 -19.27 1.74 -5.33
C PRO A 78 -17.77 1.94 -5.08
N ILE A 79 -16.97 1.14 -5.76
CA ILE A 79 -15.50 1.26 -5.73
C ILE A 79 -15.00 1.68 -7.10
N ILE A 80 -14.28 2.79 -7.16
CA ILE A 80 -13.56 3.25 -8.34
C ILE A 80 -12.13 2.71 -8.27
N ASN A 81 -11.71 2.01 -9.31
CA ASN A 81 -10.35 1.51 -9.43
C ASN A 81 -9.67 2.09 -10.67
N LEU A 82 -8.56 2.81 -10.47
CA LEU A 82 -7.88 3.54 -11.54
C LEU A 82 -6.84 2.71 -12.31
N SER A 83 -6.85 1.39 -12.19
CA SER A 83 -5.84 0.51 -12.80
C SER A 83 -5.74 0.61 -14.33
N LYS A 84 -6.77 1.12 -14.99
CA LYS A 84 -6.77 1.37 -16.44
C LYS A 84 -6.10 2.70 -16.82
N LEU A 85 -5.99 3.65 -15.90
CA LEU A 85 -5.16 4.85 -16.07
C LEU A 85 -3.72 4.51 -15.73
N ASN A 86 -2.98 3.91 -16.65
CA ASN A 86 -1.69 3.29 -16.34
C ASN A 86 -0.56 3.67 -17.31
N GLU A 87 -0.64 4.83 -17.92
CA GLU A 87 0.38 5.32 -18.84
C GLU A 87 1.53 6.03 -18.10
N ILE A 88 2.75 5.91 -18.65
CA ILE A 88 3.94 6.67 -18.26
C ILE A 88 4.40 7.43 -19.50
N LYS A 89 4.34 8.76 -19.48
CA LYS A 89 4.81 9.64 -20.56
C LYS A 89 6.08 10.36 -20.16
N ILE A 90 7.10 10.33 -21.01
CA ILE A 90 8.29 11.16 -20.88
C ILE A 90 7.95 12.57 -21.38
N LEU A 91 8.10 13.56 -20.50
CA LEU A 91 7.94 14.98 -20.84
C LEU A 91 9.28 15.63 -21.23
N SER A 92 10.37 15.20 -20.60
CA SER A 92 11.73 15.62 -20.89
C SER A 92 12.72 14.55 -20.43
N SER A 93 13.84 14.37 -21.17
CA SER A 93 14.88 13.38 -20.82
C SER A 93 16.32 13.86 -21.13
N GLN A 94 16.51 15.10 -21.58
CA GLN A 94 17.86 15.60 -21.93
C GLN A 94 18.74 15.81 -20.68
N ASN A 95 18.33 16.70 -19.78
CA ASN A 95 19.05 16.98 -18.54
C ASN A 95 18.39 16.22 -17.36
N ASN A 96 17.12 16.52 -17.10
CA ASN A 96 16.30 15.86 -16.08
C ASN A 96 15.36 14.86 -16.74
N LEU A 97 15.05 13.77 -16.05
CA LEU A 97 13.96 12.89 -16.47
C LEU A 97 12.66 13.38 -15.84
N LYS A 98 11.83 14.06 -16.66
CA LYS A 98 10.50 14.51 -16.23
C LYS A 98 9.43 13.59 -16.83
N LEU A 99 8.55 13.08 -15.95
CA LEU A 99 7.53 12.09 -16.31
C LEU A 99 6.15 12.57 -15.91
N ASN A 100 5.17 12.35 -16.78
CA ASN A 100 3.75 12.29 -16.38
C ASN A 100 3.36 10.84 -16.20
N VAL A 101 2.88 10.48 -15.00
CA VAL A 101 2.57 9.11 -14.61
C VAL A 101 1.14 9.04 -14.13
N GLU A 102 0.31 8.26 -14.77
CA GLU A 102 -1.07 8.04 -14.34
C GLU A 102 -1.15 7.27 -13.02
N CYS A 103 -2.14 7.57 -12.20
CA CYS A 103 -2.25 7.07 -10.83
C CYS A 103 -2.53 5.57 -10.71
N GLY A 104 -3.01 4.90 -11.78
CA GLY A 104 -3.15 3.46 -11.84
C GLY A 104 -1.87 2.70 -12.16
N VAL A 105 -0.77 3.37 -12.53
CA VAL A 105 0.51 2.71 -12.79
C VAL A 105 0.99 1.96 -11.55
N PRO A 106 1.33 0.66 -11.64
CA PRO A 106 1.95 -0.08 -10.54
C PRO A 106 3.28 0.55 -10.12
N ILE A 107 3.49 0.76 -8.82
CA ILE A 107 4.76 1.34 -8.29
C ILE A 107 5.98 0.56 -8.77
N PRO A 108 6.01 -0.79 -8.80
CA PRO A 108 7.16 -1.52 -9.33
C PRO A 108 7.45 -1.22 -10.80
N ARG A 109 6.40 -1.03 -11.64
CA ARG A 109 6.55 -0.66 -13.06
C ARG A 109 7.14 0.73 -13.19
N PHE A 110 6.64 1.71 -12.42
CA PHE A 110 7.18 3.07 -12.36
C PHE A 110 8.65 3.06 -11.93
N ALA A 111 8.98 2.39 -10.82
CA ALA A 111 10.33 2.32 -10.30
C ALA A 111 11.31 1.68 -11.31
N ASN A 112 10.91 0.56 -11.93
CA ASN A 112 11.72 -0.10 -12.95
C ASN A 112 11.90 0.75 -14.19
N PHE A 113 10.89 1.53 -14.58
CA PHE A 113 10.98 2.47 -15.70
C PHE A 113 12.06 3.52 -15.44
N VAL A 114 12.05 4.18 -14.28
CA VAL A 114 13.04 5.19 -13.87
C VAL A 114 14.46 4.60 -13.83
N ILE A 115 14.63 3.41 -13.26
CA ILE A 115 15.91 2.69 -13.19
C ILE A 115 16.47 2.41 -14.60
N LYS A 116 15.62 1.97 -15.53
CA LYS A 116 16.02 1.73 -16.93
C LYS A 116 16.46 2.99 -17.67
N GLN A 117 15.98 4.16 -17.26
CA GLN A 117 16.42 5.47 -17.77
C GLN A 117 17.75 5.94 -17.13
N GLY A 118 18.33 5.18 -16.20
CA GLY A 118 19.60 5.50 -15.52
C GLY A 118 19.45 6.51 -14.37
N PHE A 119 18.28 6.62 -13.75
CA PHE A 119 18.04 7.53 -12.62
C PHE A 119 17.83 6.76 -11.31
N LYS A 120 18.55 7.16 -10.26
CA LYS A 120 18.38 6.66 -8.89
C LYS A 120 17.23 7.35 -8.18
N GLY A 121 16.76 6.76 -7.08
CA GLY A 121 15.74 7.32 -6.19
C GLY A 121 14.47 6.49 -6.10
N THR A 122 14.36 5.39 -6.85
CA THR A 122 13.17 4.51 -6.84
C THR A 122 13.48 3.05 -6.50
N GLU A 123 14.73 2.70 -6.25
CA GLU A 123 15.20 1.32 -6.05
C GLU A 123 14.46 0.60 -4.91
N GLY A 124 14.21 1.34 -3.82
CA GLY A 124 13.47 0.83 -2.67
C GLY A 124 11.98 0.61 -2.93
N LEU A 125 11.43 1.25 -3.96
CA LEU A 125 10.00 1.18 -4.29
C LEU A 125 9.62 -0.06 -5.11
N LEU A 126 10.59 -0.75 -5.74
CA LEU A 126 10.38 -1.93 -6.60
C LEU A 126 9.51 -3.03 -5.97
N GLY A 127 9.55 -3.18 -4.66
CA GLY A 127 8.80 -4.22 -3.97
C GLY A 127 7.51 -3.74 -3.30
N ILE A 128 7.00 -2.56 -3.60
CA ILE A 128 5.72 -2.06 -3.07
C ILE A 128 4.60 -2.48 -4.02
N PRO A 129 3.64 -3.33 -3.61
CA PRO A 129 2.61 -3.88 -4.50
C PRO A 129 1.42 -2.93 -4.74
N GLY A 130 1.62 -1.63 -4.63
CA GLY A 130 0.59 -0.61 -4.82
C GLY A 130 0.61 0.04 -6.20
N THR A 131 -0.31 0.98 -6.41
CA THR A 131 -0.32 1.92 -7.54
C THR A 131 0.28 3.25 -7.14
N VAL A 132 0.71 4.06 -8.12
CA VAL A 132 1.24 5.41 -7.87
C VAL A 132 0.22 6.25 -7.10
N GLY A 133 -1.06 6.26 -7.48
CA GLY A 133 -2.10 7.00 -6.74
C GLY A 133 -2.26 6.55 -5.29
N GLY A 134 -2.30 5.22 -5.03
CA GLY A 134 -2.31 4.68 -3.67
C GLY A 134 -1.03 5.02 -2.90
N GLY A 135 0.11 5.07 -3.60
CA GLY A 135 1.39 5.48 -3.03
C GLY A 135 1.43 6.97 -2.65
N ILE A 136 0.84 7.85 -3.46
CA ILE A 136 0.67 9.28 -3.12
C ILE A 136 -0.28 9.45 -1.94
N TYR A 137 -1.41 8.76 -1.95
CA TYR A 137 -2.37 8.76 -0.82
C TYR A 137 -1.67 8.42 0.50
N MET A 138 -0.87 7.35 0.53
CA MET A 138 -0.19 6.83 1.71
C MET A 138 1.21 7.41 1.95
N ASN A 139 1.70 8.33 1.12
CA ASN A 139 3.12 8.72 1.13
C ASN A 139 4.04 7.50 1.23
N ALA A 140 3.90 6.60 0.26
CA ALA A 140 4.55 5.29 0.30
C ALA A 140 6.08 5.42 0.29
N SER A 141 6.72 4.68 1.19
CA SER A 141 8.17 4.68 1.33
C SER A 141 8.73 3.31 1.63
N SER A 142 9.93 3.03 1.15
CA SER A 142 10.62 1.78 1.40
C SER A 142 12.12 1.92 1.13
N TYR A 143 12.96 1.30 1.97
CA TYR A 143 14.43 1.29 1.83
C TYR A 143 15.06 2.67 1.58
N GLY A 144 14.53 3.71 2.24
CA GLY A 144 15.05 5.07 2.14
C GLY A 144 14.59 5.87 0.94
N ASN A 145 13.73 5.33 0.07
CA ASN A 145 13.08 6.06 -1.01
C ASN A 145 11.62 6.33 -0.66
N ASN A 146 11.16 7.58 -0.79
CA ASN A 146 9.75 7.94 -0.70
C ASN A 146 9.23 8.23 -2.12
N LEU A 147 7.99 7.86 -2.39
CA LEU A 147 7.38 8.18 -3.69
C LEU A 147 7.30 9.70 -3.91
N SER A 148 7.16 10.47 -2.83
CA SER A 148 7.13 11.93 -2.87
C SER A 148 8.50 12.60 -3.09
N ASP A 149 9.63 11.88 -3.05
CA ASP A 149 10.95 12.54 -3.12
C ASP A 149 11.15 13.31 -4.43
N CYS A 150 10.80 12.72 -5.56
CA CYS A 150 10.91 13.32 -6.90
C CYS A 150 9.56 13.81 -7.46
N LEU A 151 8.51 13.90 -6.62
CA LEU A 151 7.21 14.41 -7.03
C LEU A 151 7.25 15.94 -7.16
N LEU A 152 6.70 16.49 -8.25
CA LEU A 152 6.45 17.91 -8.43
C LEU A 152 5.01 18.28 -8.12
N SER A 153 4.06 17.60 -8.78
CA SER A 153 2.64 17.89 -8.66
C SER A 153 1.77 16.66 -8.86
N VAL A 154 0.52 16.76 -8.44
CA VAL A 154 -0.52 15.75 -8.65
C VAL A 154 -1.75 16.44 -9.25
N LYS A 155 -2.23 15.92 -10.35
CA LYS A 155 -3.52 16.29 -10.92
C LYS A 155 -4.62 15.52 -10.17
N VAL A 156 -5.61 16.24 -9.65
CA VAL A 156 -6.72 15.67 -8.92
C VAL A 156 -8.07 16.15 -9.48
N ILE A 157 -9.12 15.37 -9.24
CA ILE A 157 -10.53 15.77 -9.48
C ILE A 157 -11.16 15.99 -8.12
N ASP A 158 -11.83 17.14 -7.93
CA ASP A 158 -12.61 17.46 -6.74
C ASP A 158 -14.06 16.93 -6.84
N GLU A 159 -14.85 17.06 -5.77
CA GLU A 159 -16.25 16.63 -5.71
C GLU A 159 -17.16 17.31 -6.76
N LYS A 160 -16.75 18.47 -7.26
CA LYS A 160 -17.47 19.25 -8.28
C LYS A 160 -17.04 18.88 -9.70
N GLY A 161 -16.13 17.92 -9.85
CA GLY A 161 -15.57 17.51 -11.13
C GLY A 161 -14.54 18.49 -11.68
N ASN A 162 -14.05 19.45 -10.90
CA ASN A 162 -12.99 20.34 -11.34
C ASN A 162 -11.63 19.61 -11.30
N ILE A 163 -10.83 19.87 -12.32
CA ILE A 163 -9.46 19.38 -12.39
C ILE A 163 -8.55 20.41 -11.73
N ILE A 164 -7.80 20.01 -10.72
CA ILE A 164 -6.90 20.85 -9.93
C ILE A 164 -5.50 20.24 -9.95
N GLU A 165 -4.49 21.06 -10.14
CA GLU A 165 -3.10 20.66 -9.96
C GLU A 165 -2.60 21.10 -8.58
N LEU A 166 -2.23 20.13 -7.74
CA LEU A 166 -1.66 20.34 -6.41
C LEU A 166 -0.15 20.16 -6.48
N ASN A 167 0.61 21.17 -6.07
CA ASN A 167 2.05 21.04 -5.92
C ASN A 167 2.40 20.11 -4.76
N LYS A 168 3.62 19.57 -4.75
CA LYS A 168 4.10 18.72 -3.66
C LYS A 168 3.87 19.31 -2.26
N LYS A 169 4.02 20.64 -2.10
CA LYS A 169 3.81 21.36 -0.82
C LYS A 169 2.35 21.29 -0.36
N ASP A 170 1.41 21.38 -1.28
CA ASP A 170 -0.04 21.38 -0.99
C ASP A 170 -0.52 20.01 -0.52
N LEU A 171 0.25 18.95 -0.79
CA LEU A 171 -0.09 17.58 -0.41
C LEU A 171 0.14 17.28 1.08
N ASN A 172 0.83 18.16 1.83
CA ASN A 172 1.04 18.06 3.27
C ASN A 172 1.49 16.65 3.72
N PHE A 173 2.48 16.09 3.04
CA PHE A 173 2.95 14.75 3.32
C PHE A 173 3.49 14.59 4.74
N THR A 174 2.98 13.61 5.44
CA THR A 174 3.49 13.13 6.72
C THR A 174 3.69 11.61 6.66
N LEU A 175 4.05 10.98 7.78
CA LEU A 175 4.21 9.54 7.84
C LEU A 175 2.89 8.82 7.50
N ARG A 176 2.85 8.15 6.37
CA ARG A 176 1.67 7.41 5.86
C ARG A 176 0.41 8.27 5.72
N LYS A 177 0.56 9.53 5.33
CA LYS A 177 -0.57 10.44 5.14
C LYS A 177 -0.25 11.53 4.11
N SER A 178 -1.29 11.95 3.38
CA SER A 178 -1.31 13.13 2.51
C SER A 178 -2.66 13.85 2.68
N ILE A 179 -2.81 15.04 2.08
CA ILE A 179 -4.08 15.80 2.10
C ILE A 179 -5.26 15.01 1.51
N LEU A 180 -4.97 14.00 0.68
CA LEU A 180 -6.00 13.13 0.07
C LEU A 180 -6.80 12.32 1.09
N HIS A 181 -6.30 12.17 2.34
CA HIS A 181 -7.05 11.54 3.44
C HIS A 181 -8.14 12.46 4.01
N GLU A 182 -7.98 13.76 3.87
CA GLU A 182 -8.83 14.76 4.51
C GLU A 182 -9.83 15.38 3.53
N LYS A 183 -9.47 15.37 2.26
CA LYS A 183 -10.28 15.96 1.19
C LYS A 183 -10.75 14.85 0.24
N LYS A 184 -11.98 14.94 -0.22
CA LYS A 184 -12.54 14.04 -1.23
C LYS A 184 -11.98 14.40 -2.61
N LEU A 185 -10.71 14.04 -2.84
CA LEU A 185 -9.98 14.29 -4.07
C LEU A 185 -9.57 12.95 -4.69
N ILE A 186 -9.72 12.82 -6.00
CA ILE A 186 -9.25 11.66 -6.75
C ILE A 186 -7.99 12.05 -7.51
N ALA A 187 -6.85 11.45 -7.14
CA ALA A 187 -5.60 11.63 -7.86
C ALA A 187 -5.64 10.87 -9.19
N ILE A 188 -5.39 11.56 -10.30
CA ILE A 188 -5.48 11.02 -11.67
C ILE A 188 -4.09 10.77 -12.26
N SER A 189 -3.19 11.76 -12.17
CA SER A 189 -1.81 11.63 -12.64
C SER A 189 -0.86 12.47 -11.80
N CYS A 190 0.43 12.15 -11.89
CA CYS A 190 1.50 12.77 -11.12
C CYS A 190 2.60 13.22 -12.06
N ILE A 191 3.19 14.39 -11.81
CA ILE A 191 4.41 14.83 -12.46
C ILE A 191 5.58 14.53 -11.53
N PHE A 192 6.54 13.74 -12.02
CA PHE A 192 7.81 13.47 -11.35
C PHE A 192 8.95 14.14 -12.09
N ASP A 193 9.98 14.59 -11.35
CA ASP A 193 11.21 15.16 -11.89
C ASP A 193 12.43 14.54 -11.18
N PHE A 194 13.26 13.90 -11.95
CA PHE A 194 14.52 13.31 -11.52
C PHE A 194 15.66 14.18 -12.06
N PRO A 195 16.32 14.97 -11.19
CA PRO A 195 17.36 15.89 -11.62
C PRO A 195 18.60 15.15 -12.14
N SER A 196 19.40 15.82 -12.97
CA SER A 196 20.58 15.27 -13.64
C SER A 196 21.60 14.63 -12.69
N ASN A 197 21.75 15.15 -11.48
CA ASN A 197 22.63 14.58 -10.44
C ASN A 197 22.14 13.23 -9.90
N ASN A 198 20.92 12.81 -10.21
CA ASN A 198 20.40 11.48 -9.95
C ASN A 198 20.75 10.48 -11.08
N ARG A 199 21.36 10.94 -12.18
CA ARG A 199 21.77 10.07 -13.29
C ARG A 199 23.03 9.30 -12.89
N VAL A 200 23.00 7.99 -13.06
CA VAL A 200 24.09 7.07 -12.72
C VAL A 200 24.09 5.88 -13.66
N ASP A 201 25.15 5.05 -13.62
CA ASP A 201 25.20 3.84 -14.43
C ASP A 201 24.03 2.89 -14.09
N VAL A 202 23.33 2.42 -15.11
CA VAL A 202 22.18 1.53 -14.98
C VAL A 202 22.55 0.23 -14.25
N LYS A 203 23.75 -0.31 -14.47
CA LYS A 203 24.22 -1.54 -13.79
C LYS A 203 24.40 -1.31 -12.30
N GLU A 204 24.88 -0.14 -11.90
CA GLU A 204 25.04 0.22 -10.47
C GLU A 204 23.68 0.21 -9.77
N ILE A 205 22.67 0.91 -10.34
CA ILE A 205 21.31 0.96 -9.77
C ILE A 205 20.70 -0.44 -9.74
N GLN A 206 20.84 -1.21 -10.81
CA GLN A 206 20.32 -2.59 -10.86
C GLN A 206 20.95 -3.48 -9.80
N ASN A 207 22.26 -3.37 -9.55
CA ASN A 207 22.94 -4.14 -8.51
C ASN A 207 22.45 -3.76 -7.11
N LYS A 208 22.24 -2.46 -6.85
CA LYS A 208 21.62 -1.97 -5.61
C LYS A 208 20.20 -2.52 -5.45
N SER A 209 19.41 -2.44 -6.50
CA SER A 209 18.03 -2.95 -6.53
C SER A 209 17.97 -4.45 -6.25
N LYS A 210 18.85 -5.25 -6.86
CA LYS A 210 18.98 -6.70 -6.60
C LYS A 210 19.25 -6.98 -5.12
N LYS A 211 20.19 -6.25 -4.49
CA LYS A 211 20.50 -6.40 -3.06
C LYS A 211 19.28 -6.10 -2.19
N ILE A 212 18.53 -5.04 -2.50
CA ILE A 212 17.28 -4.68 -1.81
C ILE A 212 16.25 -5.79 -1.95
N MET A 213 16.04 -6.32 -3.15
CA MET A 213 15.07 -7.39 -3.40
C MET A 213 15.44 -8.70 -2.68
N ILE A 214 16.72 -9.07 -2.63
CA ILE A 214 17.19 -10.22 -1.86
C ILE A 214 16.92 -10.01 -0.36
N HIS A 215 17.26 -8.83 0.16
CA HIS A 215 16.98 -8.50 1.56
C HIS A 215 15.47 -8.56 1.86
N ARG A 216 14.64 -8.02 0.97
CA ARG A 216 13.19 -8.05 1.09
C ARG A 216 12.66 -9.49 1.14
N LYS A 217 13.08 -10.35 0.21
CA LYS A 217 12.68 -11.76 0.17
C LYS A 217 13.07 -12.51 1.44
N THR A 218 14.23 -12.18 2.02
CA THR A 218 14.74 -12.83 3.25
C THR A 218 13.96 -12.40 4.49
N PHE A 219 13.59 -11.12 4.61
CA PHE A 219 13.10 -10.53 5.87
C PHE A 219 11.64 -10.07 5.84
N GLN A 220 11.01 -10.00 4.69
CA GLN A 220 9.60 -9.68 4.53
C GLN A 220 8.83 -10.87 3.97
N GLU A 221 7.52 -10.88 4.23
CA GLU A 221 6.65 -11.91 3.67
C GLU A 221 6.50 -11.73 2.15
N SER A 222 6.63 -12.83 1.41
CA SER A 222 6.51 -12.86 -0.04
C SER A 222 5.78 -14.11 -0.55
N ASP A 223 5.58 -15.08 0.32
CA ASP A 223 5.14 -16.44 -0.08
C ASP A 223 3.64 -16.65 0.20
N LEU A 224 3.09 -15.91 1.17
CA LEU A 224 1.69 -15.99 1.55
C LEU A 224 0.96 -14.67 1.26
N PRO A 225 -0.36 -14.70 1.00
CA PRO A 225 -1.16 -13.49 0.85
C PRO A 225 -1.06 -12.60 2.10
N ASN A 226 -0.76 -11.31 1.90
CA ASN A 226 -0.48 -10.38 2.99
C ASN A 226 -0.78 -8.93 2.57
N LEU A 227 -0.72 -7.99 3.53
CA LEU A 227 -0.91 -6.55 3.30
C LEU A 227 0.35 -5.72 3.60
N GLY A 228 1.54 -6.35 3.60
CA GLY A 228 2.76 -5.67 3.98
C GLY A 228 2.81 -5.35 5.47
N SER A 229 3.36 -4.19 5.83
CA SER A 229 3.51 -3.78 7.23
C SER A 229 2.19 -3.42 7.87
N ILE A 230 1.91 -3.97 9.06
CA ILE A 230 0.74 -3.62 9.88
C ILE A 230 0.91 -2.21 10.46
N PHE A 231 2.10 -1.91 10.96
CA PHE A 231 2.41 -0.66 11.65
C PHE A 231 3.48 0.15 10.91
N ALA A 232 3.32 1.46 10.89
CA ALA A 232 4.25 2.42 10.32
C ALA A 232 5.46 2.63 11.24
N THR A 233 6.34 1.63 11.36
CA THR A 233 7.54 1.68 12.18
C THR A 233 8.72 0.98 11.52
N LYS A 234 9.93 1.44 11.83
CA LYS A 234 11.17 0.75 11.43
C LYS A 234 11.45 -0.49 12.29
N ASN A 235 10.94 -0.54 13.52
CA ASN A 235 11.21 -1.64 14.44
C ASN A 235 10.07 -1.81 15.45
N ILE A 236 9.12 -2.70 15.14
CA ILE A 236 7.96 -3.00 15.99
C ILE A 236 8.39 -3.51 17.37
N TYR A 237 9.45 -4.28 17.48
CA TYR A 237 9.93 -4.83 18.75
C TYR A 237 10.43 -3.73 19.70
N LYS A 238 11.05 -2.67 19.15
CA LYS A 238 11.43 -1.48 19.92
C LYS A 238 10.22 -0.70 20.40
N GLU A 239 9.18 -0.62 19.58
CA GLU A 239 7.95 0.08 20.00
C GLU A 239 7.24 -0.71 21.11
N LEU A 240 7.11 -2.03 20.96
CA LEU A 240 6.53 -2.90 21.99
C LEU A 240 7.30 -2.85 23.31
N SER A 241 8.62 -2.66 23.28
CA SER A 241 9.43 -2.57 24.52
C SER A 241 9.05 -1.39 25.41
N LYS A 242 8.30 -0.41 24.91
CA LYS A 242 7.80 0.73 25.68
C LYS A 242 6.52 0.42 26.46
N ILE A 243 5.88 -0.74 26.24
CA ILE A 243 4.59 -1.09 26.85
C ILE A 243 4.78 -1.51 28.32
N ASN A 244 5.76 -2.40 28.59
CA ASN A 244 6.08 -2.89 29.91
C ASN A 244 7.47 -3.56 29.97
N ILE A 245 7.90 -3.90 31.19
CA ILE A 245 9.22 -4.50 31.45
C ILE A 245 9.39 -5.85 30.73
N TYR A 246 8.33 -6.66 30.60
CA TYR A 246 8.40 -7.95 29.93
C TYR A 246 8.76 -7.80 28.45
N PHE A 247 8.09 -6.90 27.70
CA PHE A 247 8.42 -6.62 26.31
C PHE A 247 9.79 -5.96 26.16
N PHE A 248 10.23 -5.17 27.17
CA PHE A 248 11.58 -4.60 27.18
C PHE A 248 12.64 -5.70 27.27
N LEU A 249 12.46 -6.67 28.17
CA LEU A 249 13.39 -7.81 28.30
C LEU A 249 13.39 -8.67 27.03
N LEU A 250 12.24 -8.96 26.45
CA LEU A 250 12.15 -9.66 25.16
C LEU A 250 12.88 -8.89 24.04
N TYR A 251 12.78 -7.58 24.03
CA TYR A 251 13.49 -6.75 23.05
C TYR A 251 15.00 -6.85 23.20
N LEU A 252 15.52 -6.84 24.43
CA LEU A 252 16.96 -7.02 24.69
C LEU A 252 17.44 -8.40 24.22
N ILE A 253 16.71 -9.46 24.55
CA ILE A 253 17.00 -10.83 24.09
C ILE A 253 17.01 -10.89 22.56
N ASN A 254 16.01 -10.28 21.91
CA ASN A 254 15.94 -10.23 20.45
C ASN A 254 17.13 -9.47 19.85
N LYS A 255 17.50 -8.32 20.43
CA LYS A 255 18.62 -7.50 19.96
C LYS A 255 19.95 -8.24 20.04
N VAL A 256 20.26 -8.84 21.19
CA VAL A 256 21.49 -9.60 21.41
C VAL A 256 21.52 -10.86 20.54
N GLY A 257 20.44 -11.65 20.55
CA GLY A 257 20.36 -12.88 19.78
C GLY A 257 20.40 -12.64 18.26
N THR A 258 19.79 -11.58 17.78
CA THR A 258 19.89 -11.18 16.35
C THR A 258 21.33 -10.80 16.00
N PHE A 259 22.03 -10.05 16.86
CA PHE A 259 23.42 -9.68 16.64
C PHE A 259 24.34 -10.90 16.60
N ILE A 260 24.23 -11.81 17.59
CA ILE A 260 25.00 -13.04 17.65
C ILE A 260 24.74 -13.93 16.44
N THR A 261 23.47 -14.15 16.12
CA THR A 261 23.09 -15.02 15.01
C THR A 261 23.53 -14.45 13.66
N PHE A 262 23.40 -13.14 13.46
CA PHE A 262 23.84 -12.49 12.24
C PHE A 262 25.38 -12.53 12.10
N LYS A 263 26.13 -12.32 13.19
CA LYS A 263 27.60 -12.29 13.17
C LYS A 263 28.20 -13.69 12.99
N PHE A 264 27.69 -14.69 13.69
CA PHE A 264 28.32 -16.00 13.81
C PHE A 264 27.56 -17.14 13.12
N PHE A 265 26.27 -17.01 12.93
CA PHE A 265 25.38 -18.09 12.46
C PHE A 265 24.40 -17.63 11.39
N LYS A 266 24.87 -16.96 10.31
CA LYS A 266 24.01 -16.35 9.29
C LYS A 266 22.94 -17.28 8.73
N SER A 267 23.26 -18.57 8.53
CA SER A 267 22.29 -19.58 8.05
C SER A 267 21.13 -19.85 9.03
N LYS A 268 21.32 -19.57 10.32
CA LYS A 268 20.31 -19.79 11.37
C LYS A 268 19.46 -18.57 11.69
N ILE A 269 19.70 -17.43 11.05
CA ILE A 269 18.99 -16.16 11.36
C ILE A 269 17.48 -16.29 11.15
N ILE A 270 17.04 -16.99 10.09
CA ILE A 270 15.62 -17.17 9.79
C ILE A 270 14.94 -17.98 10.90
N ASN A 271 15.56 -19.09 11.33
CA ASN A 271 15.00 -19.92 12.40
C ASN A 271 14.95 -19.18 13.74
N TYR A 272 15.96 -18.36 14.03
CA TYR A 272 15.96 -17.52 15.21
C TYR A 272 14.81 -16.51 15.17
N ARG A 273 14.60 -15.84 14.03
CA ARG A 273 13.50 -14.88 13.88
C ARG A 273 12.13 -15.52 14.05
N LYS A 274 11.90 -16.71 13.49
CA LYS A 274 10.66 -17.47 13.69
C LYS A 274 10.37 -17.70 15.18
N LYS A 275 11.38 -18.12 15.96
CA LYS A 275 11.24 -18.30 17.42
C LYS A 275 10.87 -16.99 18.12
N ILE A 276 11.54 -15.89 17.78
CA ILE A 276 11.25 -14.57 18.37
C ILE A 276 9.82 -14.12 18.03
N VAL A 277 9.41 -14.21 16.76
CA VAL A 277 8.05 -13.85 16.35
C VAL A 277 7.01 -14.68 17.11
N SER A 278 7.23 -16.00 17.24
CA SER A 278 6.33 -16.90 18.00
C SER A 278 6.20 -16.47 19.46
N LEU A 279 7.29 -16.11 20.13
CA LEU A 279 7.25 -15.60 21.51
C LEU A 279 6.40 -14.34 21.64
N TYR A 280 6.58 -13.37 20.75
CA TYR A 280 5.77 -12.15 20.74
C TYR A 280 4.31 -12.44 20.40
N ALA A 281 4.04 -13.29 19.42
CA ALA A 281 2.67 -13.67 19.03
C ALA A 281 1.94 -14.31 20.21
N LYS A 282 2.59 -15.22 20.94
CA LYS A 282 2.05 -15.85 22.16
C LYS A 282 1.76 -14.80 23.25
N SER A 283 2.71 -13.91 23.52
CA SER A 283 2.58 -12.85 24.53
C SER A 283 1.44 -11.86 24.21
N LEU A 284 1.11 -11.70 22.94
CA LEU A 284 0.02 -10.86 22.46
C LEU A 284 -1.30 -11.63 22.28
N ASN A 285 -1.34 -12.92 22.64
CA ASN A 285 -2.50 -13.83 22.49
C ASN A 285 -3.00 -13.96 21.03
N LEU A 286 -2.05 -13.98 20.07
CA LEU A 286 -2.40 -14.11 18.65
C LEU A 286 -2.62 -15.56 18.21
N GLU A 287 -2.27 -16.56 19.03
CA GLU A 287 -2.42 -17.99 18.72
C GLU A 287 -3.88 -18.45 18.62
N LYS A 288 -4.81 -17.64 19.13
CA LYS A 288 -6.25 -17.91 19.01
C LYS A 288 -6.76 -17.83 17.59
N PHE A 289 -6.09 -17.05 16.73
CA PHE A 289 -6.44 -16.88 15.33
C PHE A 289 -5.91 -18.06 14.50
N LYS A 290 -6.77 -18.70 13.71
CA LYS A 290 -6.42 -19.92 12.96
C LYS A 290 -6.28 -19.67 11.47
N LYS A 291 -7.15 -18.83 10.90
CA LYS A 291 -7.19 -18.50 9.47
C LYS A 291 -6.18 -17.42 9.10
N PHE A 292 -5.83 -16.57 10.08
CA PHE A 292 -4.84 -15.48 9.93
C PHE A 292 -3.77 -15.56 11.02
N SER A 293 -2.63 -14.99 10.76
CA SER A 293 -1.57 -14.82 11.77
C SER A 293 -0.62 -13.70 11.37
N VAL A 294 0.36 -13.42 12.21
CA VAL A 294 1.54 -12.66 11.79
C VAL A 294 2.50 -13.56 11.04
N SER A 295 3.28 -13.00 10.10
CA SER A 295 4.29 -13.74 9.35
C SER A 295 5.38 -14.29 10.27
N GLU A 296 5.88 -15.48 10.00
CA GLU A 296 7.04 -16.05 10.70
C GLU A 296 8.34 -15.23 10.49
N LYS A 297 8.42 -14.44 9.43
CA LYS A 297 9.57 -13.57 9.14
C LYS A 297 9.55 -12.29 9.96
N THR A 298 8.35 -11.77 10.30
CA THR A 298 8.19 -10.52 11.05
C THR A 298 6.84 -10.43 11.73
N LEU A 299 6.81 -9.93 12.96
CA LEU A 299 5.59 -9.61 13.69
C LEU A 299 4.75 -8.51 12.98
N ASN A 300 5.41 -7.67 12.19
CA ASN A 300 4.79 -6.52 11.52
C ASN A 300 4.22 -6.87 10.13
N CYS A 301 3.64 -8.04 9.95
CA CYS A 301 2.98 -8.43 8.70
C CYS A 301 1.88 -9.45 8.99
N LEU A 302 0.65 -9.11 8.61
CA LEU A 302 -0.50 -10.02 8.63
C LEU A 302 -0.45 -10.93 7.42
N ILE A 303 -0.66 -12.23 7.64
CA ILE A 303 -0.76 -13.24 6.59
C ILE A 303 -2.09 -13.98 6.62
N ASN A 304 -2.59 -14.35 5.46
CA ASN A 304 -3.74 -15.21 5.27
C ASN A 304 -3.28 -16.67 5.07
N LYS A 305 -3.84 -17.60 5.83
CA LYS A 305 -3.56 -19.04 5.78
C LYS A 305 -4.57 -19.82 4.93
N GLY A 306 -5.34 -19.14 4.09
CA GLY A 306 -6.30 -19.78 3.18
C GLY A 306 -7.77 -19.42 3.44
N SER A 307 -8.07 -18.38 4.21
CA SER A 307 -9.44 -17.87 4.37
C SER A 307 -9.87 -17.00 3.19
N SER A 308 -11.13 -17.10 2.79
CA SER A 308 -11.78 -16.15 1.88
C SER A 308 -12.47 -15.00 2.62
N GLU A 309 -12.75 -15.14 3.93
CA GLU A 309 -13.39 -14.15 4.79
C GLU A 309 -12.35 -13.29 5.51
N ALA A 310 -12.63 -12.01 5.72
CA ALA A 310 -11.73 -11.04 6.34
C ALA A 310 -12.01 -10.79 7.83
N SER A 311 -13.12 -11.27 8.38
CA SER A 311 -13.56 -10.99 9.77
C SER A 311 -12.48 -11.30 10.81
N GLU A 312 -11.85 -12.48 10.73
CA GLU A 312 -10.78 -12.87 11.66
C GLU A 312 -9.53 -11.98 11.50
N ALA A 313 -9.22 -11.52 10.27
CA ALA A 313 -8.12 -10.59 10.02
C ALA A 313 -8.38 -9.22 10.67
N ILE A 314 -9.60 -8.71 10.54
CA ILE A 314 -10.04 -7.44 11.15
C ILE A 314 -9.94 -7.53 12.68
N GLU A 315 -10.45 -8.64 13.27
CA GLU A 315 -10.36 -8.86 14.70
C GLU A 315 -8.91 -8.93 15.21
N LEU A 316 -8.03 -9.64 14.46
CA LEU A 316 -6.60 -9.73 14.79
C LEU A 316 -5.94 -8.35 14.78
N LEU A 317 -6.20 -7.53 13.75
CA LEU A 317 -5.64 -6.19 13.65
C LEU A 317 -6.15 -5.25 14.77
N LYS A 318 -7.45 -5.28 15.07
CA LYS A 318 -8.03 -4.52 16.19
C LYS A 318 -7.43 -4.94 17.54
N LEU A 319 -7.19 -6.24 17.73
CA LEU A 319 -6.49 -6.73 18.92
C LEU A 319 -5.05 -6.21 18.99
N LEU A 320 -4.30 -6.27 17.89
CA LEU A 320 -2.94 -5.73 17.85
C LEU A 320 -2.90 -4.24 18.15
N GLU A 321 -3.81 -3.45 17.58
CA GLU A 321 -3.92 -2.02 17.83
C GLU A 321 -4.19 -1.73 19.30
N SER A 322 -5.14 -2.45 19.94
CA SER A 322 -5.43 -2.30 21.37
C SER A 322 -4.23 -2.71 22.25
N LYS A 323 -3.53 -3.79 21.90
CA LYS A 323 -2.36 -4.28 22.65
C LYS A 323 -1.14 -3.39 22.52
N THR A 324 -0.98 -2.69 21.41
CA THR A 324 0.08 -1.69 21.21
C THR A 324 -0.25 -0.36 21.91
N LYS A 325 -1.44 -0.23 22.51
CA LYS A 325 -1.89 0.99 23.21
C LYS A 325 -1.74 2.26 22.35
N HIS A 326 -1.94 2.14 21.05
CA HIS A 326 -1.78 3.22 20.08
C HIS A 326 -0.38 3.90 20.06
N ILE A 327 0.65 3.27 20.65
CA ILE A 327 2.04 3.75 20.63
C ILE A 327 2.58 3.80 19.19
N VAL A 328 2.07 2.91 18.35
CA VAL A 328 2.47 2.80 16.93
C VAL A 328 1.23 2.95 16.05
N LYS A 329 1.33 3.82 15.05
CA LYS A 329 0.24 4.02 14.09
C LYS A 329 0.09 2.78 13.19
N MET A 330 -1.14 2.27 13.07
CA MET A 330 -1.48 1.25 12.08
C MET A 330 -1.35 1.82 10.66
N GLU A 331 -0.76 1.06 9.75
CA GLU A 331 -0.59 1.40 8.34
C GLU A 331 -1.72 0.83 7.48
N ASN A 332 -2.20 -0.36 7.82
CA ASN A 332 -3.32 -0.97 7.10
C ASN A 332 -4.62 -0.20 7.34
N ILE A 333 -5.42 -0.07 6.30
CA ILE A 333 -6.72 0.59 6.33
C ILE A 333 -7.80 -0.48 6.44
N ILE A 334 -8.64 -0.36 7.48
CA ILE A 334 -9.79 -1.26 7.69
C ILE A 334 -11.04 -0.52 7.26
N LEU A 335 -11.76 -1.08 6.31
CA LEU A 335 -13.07 -0.62 5.82
C LEU A 335 -14.12 -1.66 6.20
N ASP A 336 -14.47 -1.71 7.48
CA ASP A 336 -15.45 -2.64 8.05
C ASP A 336 -16.86 -2.03 8.21
N GLN A 337 -16.98 -0.70 8.14
CA GLN A 337 -18.23 0.06 8.22
C GLN A 337 -18.61 0.70 6.87
N ILE A 338 -18.35 0.00 5.80
CA ILE A 338 -18.65 0.43 4.43
C ILE A 338 -19.99 -0.19 4.00
N ASP A 339 -20.96 0.66 3.62
CA ASP A 339 -22.31 0.25 3.16
C ASP A 339 -22.58 0.69 1.72
#